data_5e3a509feb8033d1aa036ea2bdfff6fe
#
_entry.id   5e3a509feb8033d1aa036ea2bdfff6fe
#
_cell.length_a   1.000
_cell.length_b   1.000
_cell.length_c   1.000
_cell.angle_alpha   90.00
_cell.angle_beta   90.00
_cell.angle_gamma   90.00
#
_symmetry.space_group_name_H-M   'P 1'
#
loop_
_entity.id
_entity.type
_entity.pdbx_description
1 polymer ?
#
loop_
_entity_poly.entity_id
_entity_poly.type
_entity_poly.pdbx_seq_one_letter_code
_entity_poly.pdbx_strand_id
1 'polypeptide(L)' 'MQKEKNKMVTHNSSIIHPSAEIDDDVSIGPFCVIGKNVKIKSGTKLLSHVVLKGPTTIAENNIFYQFCTIGE' A
#
# COMPACT_ATOMS: atom_id res chain seq x y z
N MET A 1 -6.49 -20.56 -13.94
CA MET A 1 -6.48 -19.95 -13.73
C MET A 1 -6.52 -19.20 -13.08
N GLN A 2 -6.30 -18.77 -12.80
CA GLN A 2 -6.30 -18.14 -12.06
C GLN A 2 -6.85 -17.22 -11.92
N LYS A 3 -7.16 -16.77 -11.50
CA LYS A 3 -7.58 -15.95 -11.31
C LYS A 3 -7.50 -15.21 -10.60
N GLU A 4 -7.31 -14.71 -10.27
CA GLU A 4 -7.19 -13.95 -9.47
C GLU A 4 -7.99 -13.07 -9.17
N LYS A 5 -8.41 -12.77 -8.26
CA LYS A 5 -9.09 -11.94 -7.97
C LYS A 5 -8.53 -10.92 -7.34
N ASN A 6 -7.95 -10.76 -6.56
CA ASN A 6 -7.54 -9.73 -5.96
C ASN A 6 -6.71 -9.04 -6.68
N LYS A 7 -6.64 -7.97 -6.66
CA LYS A 7 -5.95 -7.33 -7.42
C LYS A 7 -5.20 -6.31 -6.77
N MET A 8 -4.49 -6.61 -5.77
CA MET A 8 -3.49 -5.74 -5.27
C MET A 8 -2.42 -5.61 -6.33
N VAL A 9 -2.19 -4.44 -6.81
CA VAL A 9 -1.17 -4.20 -7.82
C VAL A 9 -0.02 -3.47 -7.16
N THR A 10 1.15 -4.07 -7.14
CA THR A 10 2.32 -3.51 -6.49
C THR A 10 3.47 -3.48 -7.46
N HIS A 11 4.05 -2.32 -7.65
CA HIS A 11 5.24 -2.22 -8.49
C HIS A 11 6.40 -2.92 -7.80
N ASN A 12 7.22 -3.63 -8.56
CA ASN A 12 8.25 -4.46 -7.95
C ASN A 12 9.39 -3.68 -7.33
N SER A 13 9.46 -2.37 -7.54
CA SER A 13 10.46 -1.55 -6.87
C SER A 13 10.02 -1.14 -5.46
N SER A 14 8.80 -1.47 -5.06
CA SER A 14 8.32 -1.09 -3.74
C SER A 14 8.64 -2.16 -2.72
N ILE A 15 8.78 -1.75 -1.48
CA ILE A 15 9.14 -2.64 -0.39
C ILE A 15 7.97 -2.72 0.56
N ILE A 16 7.49 -3.93 0.80
CA ILE A 16 6.35 -4.15 1.67
C ILE A 16 6.78 -5.09 2.78
N HIS A 17 6.66 -4.62 4.01
CA HIS A 17 7.04 -5.45 5.15
C HIS A 17 6.11 -6.66 5.23
N PRO A 18 6.62 -7.83 5.56
CA PRO A 18 5.78 -9.03 5.61
C PRO A 18 4.59 -8.93 6.56
N SER A 19 4.68 -8.11 7.59
CA SER A 19 3.56 -7.98 8.52
C SER A 19 2.51 -6.98 8.07
N ALA A 20 2.71 -6.30 6.96
CA ALA A 20 1.72 -5.36 6.46
C ALA A 20 0.52 -6.13 5.91
N GLU A 21 -0.66 -5.59 6.12
CA GLU A 21 -1.89 -6.20 5.62
C GLU A 21 -2.49 -5.30 4.57
N ILE A 22 -2.62 -5.79 3.37
CA ILE A 22 -3.07 -4.99 2.25
C ILE A 22 -4.27 -5.67 1.64
N ASP A 23 -5.39 -4.95 1.62
CA ASP A 23 -6.62 -5.50 1.09
C ASP A 23 -6.58 -5.58 -0.42
N ASP A 24 -7.62 -6.21 -0.98
CA ASP A 24 -7.78 -6.27 -2.42
C ASP A 24 -7.95 -4.87 -2.97
N ASP A 25 -7.72 -4.72 -4.24
CA ASP A 25 -7.93 -3.46 -4.95
C ASP A 25 -7.10 -2.31 -4.42
N VAL A 26 -5.98 -2.60 -3.80
CA VAL A 26 -5.02 -1.57 -3.41
C VAL A 26 -3.98 -1.49 -4.51
N SER A 27 -3.66 -0.27 -4.91
CA SER A 27 -2.68 -0.03 -5.95
C SER A 27 -1.47 0.66 -5.34
N ILE A 28 -0.29 0.08 -5.49
CA ILE A 28 0.92 0.63 -4.92
C ILE A 28 1.90 0.89 -6.05
N GLY A 29 2.20 2.14 -6.27
CA GLY A 29 3.11 2.55 -7.33
C GLY A 29 4.56 2.28 -7.00
N PRO A 30 5.47 2.81 -7.83
CA PRO A 30 6.90 2.51 -7.65
C PRO A 30 7.51 3.24 -6.48
N PHE A 31 8.54 2.65 -5.92
CA PHE A 31 9.36 3.24 -4.86
C PHE A 31 8.56 3.61 -3.62
N CYS A 32 7.55 2.83 -3.31
CA CYS A 32 6.83 3.00 -2.06
C CYS A 32 7.42 2.08 -0.99
N VAL A 33 7.32 2.49 0.25
CA VAL A 33 7.78 1.68 1.36
C VAL A 33 6.62 1.52 2.33
N ILE A 34 6.22 0.29 2.56
CA ILE A 34 5.15 -0.03 3.49
C ILE A 34 5.78 -0.73 4.67
N GLY A 35 5.71 -0.09 5.82
CA GLY A 35 6.41 -0.59 6.98
C GLY A 35 5.63 -1.62 7.75
N LYS A 36 6.18 -1.94 8.94
CA LYS A 36 5.64 -2.95 9.79
C LYS A 36 4.29 -2.55 10.33
N ASN A 37 3.38 -3.49 10.41
CA ASN A 37 2.06 -3.28 11.02
C ASN A 37 1.23 -2.19 10.36
N VAL A 38 1.41 -1.99 9.08
CA VAL A 38 0.58 -1.07 8.31
C VAL A 38 -0.58 -1.87 7.73
N LYS A 39 -1.80 -1.33 7.82
CA LYS A 39 -2.97 -1.95 7.21
C LYS A 39 -3.55 -0.99 6.20
N ILE A 40 -3.78 -1.46 4.99
CA ILE A 40 -4.32 -0.64 3.92
C ILE A 40 -5.60 -1.24 3.44
N LYS A 41 -6.69 -0.48 3.56
CA LYS A 41 -8.01 -0.97 3.19
C LYS A 41 -8.24 -0.82 1.70
N SER A 42 -9.27 -1.51 1.22
CA SER A 42 -9.46 -1.67 -0.22
C SER A 42 -9.73 -0.35 -0.92
N GLY A 43 -9.39 -0.29 -2.18
CA GLY A 43 -9.61 0.89 -3.01
C GLY A 43 -8.59 1.99 -2.85
N THR A 44 -7.63 1.83 -1.95
CA THR A 44 -6.63 2.86 -1.71
C THR A 44 -5.55 2.80 -2.77
N LYS A 45 -5.06 3.96 -3.16
CA LYS A 45 -4.00 4.07 -4.16
C LYS A 45 -2.84 4.85 -3.62
N LEU A 46 -1.65 4.30 -3.78
CA LEU A 46 -0.42 5.00 -3.44
C LEU A 46 0.30 5.30 -4.75
N LEU A 47 0.61 6.55 -5.01
CA LEU A 47 1.25 6.89 -6.27
C LEU A 47 2.71 6.47 -6.18
N SER A 48 3.65 7.34 -6.21
CA SER A 48 5.04 6.91 -6.11
C SER A 48 5.70 7.55 -4.91
N HIS A 49 6.74 6.92 -4.41
CA HIS A 49 7.53 7.49 -3.31
C HIS A 49 6.68 7.81 -2.10
N VAL A 50 5.77 6.89 -1.74
CA VAL A 50 4.94 7.04 -0.56
C VAL A 50 5.49 6.12 0.53
N VAL A 51 5.70 6.66 1.71
CA VAL A 51 6.23 5.89 2.82
C VAL A 51 5.16 5.81 3.90
N LEU A 52 4.78 4.59 4.26
CA LEU A 52 3.81 4.36 5.31
C LEU A 52 4.50 3.62 6.44
N LYS A 53 4.42 4.16 7.63
CA LYS A 53 5.05 3.54 8.77
C LYS A 53 3.99 3.11 9.75
N GLY A 54 4.18 2.00 10.35
CA GLY A 54 3.21 1.47 11.28
C GLY A 54 3.60 1.69 12.72
N PRO A 55 2.67 1.37 13.58
CA PRO A 55 1.36 0.83 13.23
C PRO A 55 0.42 1.92 12.72
N THR A 56 -0.22 1.66 11.62
CA THR A 56 -1.09 2.64 10.98
C THR A 56 -2.15 1.91 10.17
N THR A 57 -3.38 2.39 10.21
CA THR A 57 -4.44 1.84 9.38
C THR A 57 -4.91 2.92 8.40
N ILE A 58 -4.89 2.58 7.14
CA ILE A 58 -5.32 3.48 6.08
C ILE A 58 -6.73 3.08 5.69
N ALA A 59 -7.64 4.03 5.73
CA ALA A 59 -9.04 3.75 5.41
C ALA A 59 -9.22 3.47 3.93
N GLU A 60 -10.44 3.07 3.57
CA GLU A 60 -10.75 2.71 2.20
C GLU A 60 -10.75 3.90 1.28
N ASN A 61 -10.44 3.65 0.03
CA ASN A 61 -10.60 4.62 -1.06
C ASN A 61 -9.82 5.91 -0.87
N ASN A 62 -8.65 5.82 -0.24
CA ASN A 62 -7.78 6.98 -0.13
C ASN A 62 -6.79 7.03 -1.28
N ILE A 63 -6.30 8.21 -1.57
CA ILE A 63 -5.26 8.38 -2.57
C ILE A 63 -4.12 9.15 -1.94
N PHE A 64 -2.93 8.57 -1.96
CA PHE A 64 -1.76 9.26 -1.46
C PHE A 64 -0.88 9.66 -2.64
N TYR A 65 -0.64 10.94 -2.74
CA TYR A 65 0.17 11.46 -3.82
C TYR A 65 1.64 11.24 -3.50
N GLN A 66 2.47 11.47 -4.49
CA GLN A 66 3.88 11.16 -4.33
C GLN A 66 4.54 11.99 -3.26
N PHE A 67 5.58 11.45 -2.68
CA PHE A 67 6.38 12.09 -1.64
C PHE A 67 5.59 12.33 -0.36
N CYS A 68 4.68 11.45 -0.02
CA CYS A 68 3.97 11.50 1.25
C CYS A 68 4.62 10.56 2.26
N THR A 69 4.58 10.94 3.52
CA THR A 69 5.02 10.07 4.59
C THR A 69 3.95 10.08 5.67
N ILE A 70 3.49 8.91 6.05
CA ILE A 70 2.40 8.75 7.00
C ILE A 70 2.86 7.86 8.14
N GLY A 71 2.36 8.11 9.32
CA GLY A 71 2.57 7.20 10.42
C GLY A 71 3.88 7.35 11.13
N GLU A 72 4.35 8.56 11.28
CA GLU A 72 5.56 8.77 11.90
C GLU A 72 5.62 8.40 13.28
#